data_3cb38380372a77f99715fac59dc90596
#
_entry.id   3cb38380372a77f99715fac59dc90596
#
_cell.length_a   1.000
_cell.length_b   1.000
_cell.length_c   1.000
_cell.angle_alpha   90.00
_cell.angle_beta   90.00
_cell.angle_gamma   90.00
#
_symmetry.space_group_name_H-M   'P 1'
#
loop_
_entity.id
_entity.type
_entity.pdbx_description
1 polymer ?
#
loop_
_entity_poly.entity_id
_entity_poly.type
_entity_poly.pdbx_seq_one_letter_code
_entity_poly.pdbx_strand_id
1 'polypeptide(L)'
;MLKKLAVEFFGTYLLVIAATGVIISQDVSFIGIAASPAIAVMIMILALGHFSDVHLNPAVSLAFLILKKISLKTFIAYVGWQLVGGAFGALTLKAIYTQKVAAEVKNGIPVLSPQATYLTGFALEFIMTAILVLVILMMTQDKANKNSASAPIAIALTIFLLILITGPIDGTGINPARWFGPAIAGGYWENWTIYVIAPLLGGVLGAFSFRALAVHK
;
A
#
# COMPACT_ATOMS: atom_id res chain seq x y z
N MET A 1 14.23 -6.45 -16.25
CA MET A 1 12.80 -6.09 -16.21
C MET A 1 11.96 -7.20 -15.59
N LEU A 2 11.96 -8.43 -16.10
CA LEU A 2 11.12 -9.52 -15.59
C LEU A 2 11.23 -9.75 -14.07
N LYS A 3 12.45 -9.81 -13.54
CA LYS A 3 12.65 -9.95 -12.08
C LYS A 3 11.98 -8.83 -11.27
N LYS A 4 12.06 -7.57 -11.74
CA LYS A 4 11.42 -6.43 -11.09
C LYS A 4 9.89 -6.56 -11.11
N LEU A 5 9.31 -7.01 -12.21
CA LEU A 5 7.86 -7.24 -12.33
C LEU A 5 7.39 -8.39 -11.44
N ALA A 6 8.18 -9.46 -11.33
CA ALA A 6 7.91 -10.55 -10.40
C ALA A 6 7.91 -10.06 -8.93
N VAL A 7 8.84 -9.17 -8.56
CA VAL A 7 8.88 -8.55 -7.24
C VAL A 7 7.61 -7.75 -6.96
N GLU A 8 7.17 -6.92 -7.91
CA GLU A 8 5.93 -6.14 -7.76
C GLU A 8 4.70 -7.06 -7.61
N PHE A 9 4.63 -8.14 -8.39
CA PHE A 9 3.55 -9.12 -8.30
C PHE A 9 3.55 -9.85 -6.93
N PHE A 10 4.65 -10.55 -6.60
CA PHE A 10 4.69 -11.36 -5.38
C PHE A 10 4.62 -10.49 -4.12
N GLY A 11 5.23 -9.31 -4.14
CA GLY A 11 5.17 -8.39 -3.02
C GLY A 11 3.77 -7.85 -2.77
N THR A 12 3.05 -7.43 -3.82
CA THR A 12 1.67 -6.97 -3.67
C THR A 12 0.72 -8.13 -3.35
N TYR A 13 0.95 -9.32 -3.90
CA TYR A 13 0.25 -10.54 -3.53
C TYR A 13 0.36 -10.82 -2.02
N LEU A 14 1.57 -10.85 -1.48
CA LEU A 14 1.79 -11.08 -0.04
C LEU A 14 1.19 -9.94 0.80
N LEU A 15 1.37 -8.69 0.38
CA LEU A 15 0.78 -7.54 1.06
C LEU A 15 -0.73 -7.67 1.20
N VAL A 16 -1.43 -8.03 0.11
CA VAL A 16 -2.90 -8.18 0.11
C VAL A 16 -3.32 -9.39 0.94
N ILE A 17 -2.63 -10.52 0.85
CA ILE A 17 -2.90 -11.67 1.73
C ILE A 17 -2.75 -11.28 3.20
N ALA A 18 -1.67 -10.60 3.57
CA ALA A 18 -1.42 -10.19 4.94
C ALA A 18 -2.44 -9.16 5.44
N ALA A 19 -2.71 -8.10 4.65
CA ALA A 19 -3.62 -7.04 5.05
C ALA A 19 -5.09 -7.48 5.09
N THR A 20 -5.49 -8.34 4.18
CA THR A 20 -6.89 -8.76 4.00
C THR A 20 -7.21 -10.02 4.80
N GLY A 21 -6.27 -10.99 4.84
CA GLY A 21 -6.46 -12.26 5.52
C GLY A 21 -6.68 -12.11 7.02
N VAL A 22 -5.91 -11.22 7.68
CA VAL A 22 -6.10 -10.95 9.13
C VAL A 22 -7.44 -10.32 9.45
N ILE A 23 -8.02 -9.54 8.52
CA ILE A 23 -9.36 -8.98 8.69
C ILE A 23 -10.42 -10.08 8.52
N ILE A 24 -10.26 -10.94 7.51
CA ILE A 24 -11.20 -12.03 7.24
C ILE A 24 -11.19 -13.09 8.35
N SER A 25 -10.02 -13.35 8.96
CA SER A 25 -9.91 -14.33 10.07
C SER A 25 -10.72 -13.96 11.31
N GLN A 26 -10.93 -12.68 11.56
CA GLN A 26 -11.64 -12.11 12.72
C GLN A 26 -11.03 -12.49 14.11
N ASP A 27 -9.96 -13.26 14.13
CA ASP A 27 -9.32 -13.78 15.36
C ASP A 27 -8.10 -12.95 15.80
N VAL A 28 -7.88 -11.79 15.17
CA VAL A 28 -6.67 -10.99 15.37
C VAL A 28 -7.04 -9.63 15.95
N SER A 29 -6.33 -9.20 17.00
CA SER A 29 -6.50 -7.87 17.59
C SER A 29 -6.22 -6.76 16.56
N PHE A 30 -6.73 -5.54 16.80
CA PHE A 30 -6.50 -4.41 15.91
C PHE A 30 -4.99 -4.09 15.74
N ILE A 31 -4.18 -4.31 16.79
CA ILE A 31 -2.71 -4.21 16.69
C ILE A 31 -2.16 -5.22 15.69
N GLY A 32 -2.65 -6.45 15.72
CA GLY A 32 -2.24 -7.48 14.76
C GLY A 32 -2.69 -7.17 13.34
N ILE A 33 -3.90 -6.60 13.16
CA ILE A 33 -4.38 -6.12 11.85
C ILE A 33 -3.44 -5.04 11.30
N ALA A 34 -3.02 -4.09 12.13
CA ALA A 34 -2.10 -3.04 11.72
C ALA A 34 -0.67 -3.56 11.46
N ALA A 35 -0.19 -4.51 12.25
CA ALA A 35 1.15 -5.07 12.13
C ALA A 35 1.33 -5.95 10.89
N SER A 36 0.32 -6.72 10.52
CA SER A 36 0.42 -7.73 9.46
C SER A 36 0.88 -7.16 8.10
N PRO A 37 0.23 -6.15 7.49
CA PRO A 37 0.70 -5.57 6.23
C PRO A 37 2.05 -4.85 6.36
N ALA A 38 2.32 -4.23 7.51
CA ALA A 38 3.59 -3.57 7.78
C ALA A 38 4.76 -4.58 7.76
N ILE A 39 4.60 -5.71 8.43
CA ILE A 39 5.57 -6.82 8.45
C ILE A 39 5.72 -7.42 7.06
N ALA A 40 4.63 -7.62 6.32
CA ALA A 40 4.68 -8.14 4.95
C ALA A 40 5.54 -7.24 4.05
N VAL A 41 5.33 -5.92 4.06
CA VAL A 41 6.14 -4.97 3.29
C VAL A 41 7.61 -5.02 3.73
N MET A 42 7.88 -5.04 5.03
CA MET A 42 9.24 -5.12 5.56
C MET A 42 9.97 -6.38 5.05
N ILE A 43 9.31 -7.54 5.12
CA ILE A 43 9.86 -8.81 4.64
C ILE A 43 10.17 -8.72 3.14
N MET A 44 9.26 -8.16 2.34
CA MET A 44 9.46 -8.06 0.90
C MET A 44 10.62 -7.12 0.54
N ILE A 45 10.78 -6.00 1.26
CA ILE A 45 11.93 -5.10 1.06
C ILE A 45 13.23 -5.80 1.44
N LEU A 46 13.27 -6.48 2.58
CA LEU A 46 14.47 -7.21 3.05
C LEU A 46 14.84 -8.35 2.11
N ALA A 47 13.86 -9.14 1.67
CA ALA A 47 14.10 -10.32 0.86
C ALA A 47 14.38 -10.00 -0.62
N LEU A 48 13.72 -9.00 -1.20
CA LEU A 48 13.71 -8.75 -2.64
C LEU A 48 14.24 -7.35 -3.02
N GLY A 49 14.60 -6.50 -2.07
CA GLY A 49 15.10 -5.15 -2.30
C GLY A 49 16.36 -5.09 -3.17
N HIS A 50 17.14 -6.17 -3.20
CA HIS A 50 18.31 -6.27 -4.08
C HIS A 50 17.97 -6.51 -5.56
N PHE A 51 16.71 -6.87 -5.91
CA PHE A 51 16.26 -7.03 -7.28
C PHE A 51 15.47 -5.83 -7.81
N SER A 52 14.80 -5.08 -6.94
CA SER A 52 13.88 -3.99 -7.29
C SER A 52 13.78 -2.99 -6.13
N ASP A 53 13.26 -1.79 -6.42
CA ASP A 53 12.92 -0.79 -5.39
C ASP A 53 11.70 -1.19 -4.53
N VAL A 54 11.02 -2.29 -4.85
CA VAL A 54 9.90 -2.89 -4.09
C VAL A 54 8.81 -1.85 -3.78
N HIS A 55 8.14 -1.37 -4.84
CA HIS A 55 7.12 -0.32 -4.66
C HIS A 55 5.81 -0.86 -4.08
N LEU A 56 5.28 -1.97 -4.61
CA LEU A 56 4.06 -2.68 -4.19
C LEU A 56 2.81 -1.77 -4.11
N ASN A 57 2.90 -0.57 -4.67
CA ASN A 57 1.91 0.48 -4.49
C ASN A 57 1.93 1.43 -5.70
N PRO A 58 0.80 1.61 -6.41
CA PRO A 58 0.72 2.56 -7.52
C PRO A 58 1.06 4.01 -7.15
N ALA A 59 0.70 4.48 -5.93
CA ALA A 59 1.02 5.82 -5.47
C ALA A 59 2.53 6.03 -5.26
N VAL A 60 3.22 5.02 -4.73
CA VAL A 60 4.69 5.00 -4.63
C VAL A 60 5.30 5.02 -6.02
N SER A 61 4.84 4.14 -6.92
CA SER A 61 5.34 4.08 -8.30
C SER A 61 5.15 5.41 -9.04
N LEU A 62 4.03 6.11 -8.82
CA LEU A 62 3.76 7.43 -9.38
C LEU A 62 4.76 8.48 -8.87
N ALA A 63 5.07 8.45 -7.57
CA ALA A 63 6.07 9.35 -6.99
C ALA A 63 7.46 9.16 -7.62
N PHE A 64 7.88 7.92 -7.82
CA PHE A 64 9.15 7.61 -8.51
C PHE A 64 9.14 8.04 -9.98
N LEU A 65 8.00 7.95 -10.67
CA LEU A 65 7.84 8.49 -12.03
C LEU A 65 7.99 10.03 -12.05
N ILE A 66 7.31 10.75 -11.14
CA ILE A 66 7.39 12.21 -11.03
C ILE A 66 8.82 12.68 -10.77
N LEU A 67 9.55 11.94 -9.95
CA LEU A 67 10.96 12.20 -9.66
C LEU A 67 11.91 11.71 -10.78
N LYS A 68 11.38 11.18 -11.89
CA LYS A 68 12.15 10.64 -13.02
C LYS A 68 13.11 9.50 -12.61
N LYS A 69 12.78 8.77 -11.54
CA LYS A 69 13.55 7.61 -11.08
C LYS A 69 13.20 6.34 -11.87
N ILE A 70 12.00 6.27 -12.42
CA ILE A 70 11.55 5.24 -13.35
C ILE A 70 10.96 5.85 -14.61
N SER A 71 10.95 5.10 -15.72
CA SER A 71 10.32 5.51 -16.97
C SER A 71 8.79 5.31 -16.90
N LEU A 72 8.04 6.00 -17.78
CA LEU A 72 6.59 5.78 -17.93
C LEU A 72 6.26 4.32 -18.26
N LYS A 73 7.07 3.68 -19.11
CA LYS A 73 6.92 2.25 -19.45
C LYS A 73 7.07 1.37 -18.21
N THR A 74 8.04 1.66 -17.36
CA THR A 74 8.26 0.93 -16.10
C THR A 74 7.10 1.17 -15.12
N PHE A 75 6.63 2.40 -14.99
CA PHE A 75 5.48 2.75 -14.16
C PHE A 75 4.22 1.96 -14.56
N ILE A 76 3.86 1.99 -15.84
CA ILE A 76 2.68 1.25 -16.34
C ILE A 76 2.82 -0.25 -16.07
N ALA A 77 4.00 -0.82 -16.31
CA ALA A 77 4.25 -2.23 -16.06
C ALA A 77 4.16 -2.57 -14.55
N TYR A 78 4.73 -1.73 -13.67
CA TYR A 78 4.66 -1.92 -12.22
C TYR A 78 3.22 -1.88 -11.74
N VAL A 79 2.46 -0.84 -12.08
CA VAL A 79 1.05 -0.72 -11.69
C VAL A 79 0.25 -1.93 -12.17
N GLY A 80 0.43 -2.36 -13.42
CA GLY A 80 -0.24 -3.56 -13.94
C GLY A 80 0.05 -4.81 -13.09
N TRP A 81 1.32 -5.08 -12.77
CA TRP A 81 1.68 -6.25 -11.97
C TRP A 81 1.29 -6.13 -10.50
N GLN A 82 1.28 -4.94 -9.93
CA GLN A 82 0.74 -4.66 -8.59
C GLN A 82 -0.75 -4.97 -8.53
N LEU A 83 -1.54 -4.52 -9.50
CA LEU A 83 -2.98 -4.79 -9.55
C LEU A 83 -3.25 -6.30 -9.72
N VAL A 84 -2.51 -6.97 -10.60
CA VAL A 84 -2.62 -8.43 -10.80
C VAL A 84 -2.24 -9.17 -9.51
N GLY A 85 -1.12 -8.82 -8.87
CA GLY A 85 -0.70 -9.41 -7.60
C GLY A 85 -1.73 -9.24 -6.50
N GLY A 86 -2.29 -8.02 -6.36
CA GLY A 86 -3.35 -7.72 -5.40
C GLY A 86 -4.62 -8.54 -5.65
N ALA A 87 -5.05 -8.63 -6.91
CA ALA A 87 -6.22 -9.43 -7.29
C ALA A 87 -6.01 -10.91 -6.98
N PHE A 88 -4.85 -11.47 -7.34
CA PHE A 88 -4.53 -12.87 -7.03
C PHE A 88 -4.47 -13.13 -5.52
N GLY A 89 -3.91 -12.21 -4.72
CA GLY A 89 -3.91 -12.31 -3.25
C GLY A 89 -5.32 -12.41 -2.68
N ALA A 90 -6.20 -11.51 -3.10
CA ALA A 90 -7.59 -11.50 -2.64
C ALA A 90 -8.39 -12.72 -3.12
N LEU A 91 -8.19 -13.16 -4.36
CA LEU A 91 -8.82 -14.38 -4.90
C LEU A 91 -8.34 -15.65 -4.19
N THR A 92 -7.07 -15.70 -3.79
CA THR A 92 -6.53 -16.79 -2.96
C THR A 92 -7.26 -16.85 -1.62
N LEU A 93 -7.47 -15.73 -0.95
CA LEU A 93 -8.21 -15.67 0.31
C LEU A 93 -9.69 -16.08 0.10
N LYS A 94 -10.30 -15.64 -0.99
CA LYS A 94 -11.67 -16.06 -1.36
C LYS A 94 -11.79 -17.58 -1.58
N ALA A 95 -10.73 -18.24 -2.03
CA ALA A 95 -10.69 -19.69 -2.19
C ALA A 95 -10.47 -20.44 -0.85
N ILE A 96 -9.77 -19.80 0.11
CA ILE A 96 -9.46 -20.38 1.42
C ILE A 96 -10.61 -20.21 2.42
N TYR A 97 -11.19 -19.00 2.50
CA TYR A 97 -12.27 -18.69 3.42
C TYR A 97 -13.64 -18.92 2.80
N THR A 98 -14.61 -19.35 3.63
CA THR A 98 -15.99 -19.46 3.16
C THR A 98 -16.54 -18.09 2.79
N GLN A 99 -17.41 -18.03 1.78
CA GLN A 99 -18.01 -16.76 1.33
C GLN A 99 -18.78 -16.06 2.46
N LYS A 100 -19.41 -16.81 3.36
CA LYS A 100 -20.14 -16.27 4.51
C LYS A 100 -19.21 -15.44 5.40
N VAL A 101 -18.10 -16.03 5.86
CA VAL A 101 -17.14 -15.37 6.75
C VAL A 101 -16.49 -14.15 6.07
N ALA A 102 -16.10 -14.30 4.82
CA ALA A 102 -15.48 -13.19 4.09
C ALA A 102 -16.45 -12.01 3.84
N ALA A 103 -17.74 -12.30 3.57
CA ALA A 103 -18.75 -11.28 3.31
C ALA A 103 -19.09 -10.45 4.57
N GLU A 104 -19.04 -11.03 5.77
CA GLU A 104 -19.29 -10.35 7.04
C GLU A 104 -18.37 -9.14 7.24
N VAL A 105 -17.14 -9.22 6.73
CA VAL A 105 -16.14 -8.15 6.78
C VAL A 105 -15.85 -7.57 5.39
N LYS A 106 -16.83 -7.62 4.47
CA LYS A 106 -16.70 -7.12 3.09
C LYS A 106 -15.41 -7.57 2.41
N ASN A 107 -15.04 -8.84 2.57
CA ASN A 107 -13.79 -9.43 2.04
C ASN A 107 -12.51 -8.67 2.45
N GLY A 108 -12.49 -8.03 3.62
CA GLY A 108 -11.34 -7.29 4.14
C GLY A 108 -10.93 -6.07 3.33
N ILE A 109 -11.83 -5.52 2.50
CA ILE A 109 -11.59 -4.26 1.79
C ILE A 109 -11.60 -3.09 2.77
N PRO A 110 -10.72 -2.08 2.62
CA PRO A 110 -10.88 -0.82 3.34
C PRO A 110 -12.20 -0.16 3.02
N VAL A 111 -12.93 0.22 4.05
CA VAL A 111 -14.23 0.88 3.92
C VAL A 111 -14.32 2.07 4.86
N LEU A 112 -15.03 3.10 4.40
CA LEU A 112 -15.32 4.27 5.20
C LEU A 112 -16.29 3.88 6.35
N SER A 113 -15.92 4.27 7.58
CA SER A 113 -16.79 4.10 8.75
C SER A 113 -18.11 4.87 8.56
N PRO A 114 -19.25 4.34 9.03
CA PRO A 114 -20.54 5.05 8.95
C PRO A 114 -20.55 6.43 9.63
N GLN A 115 -19.63 6.67 10.59
CA GLN A 115 -19.49 7.94 11.28
C GLN A 115 -18.57 8.94 10.57
N ALA A 116 -17.83 8.49 9.56
CA ALA A 116 -16.91 9.34 8.80
C ALA A 116 -17.58 9.89 7.53
N THR A 117 -17.25 11.13 7.19
CA THR A 117 -17.70 11.73 5.93
C THR A 117 -16.78 11.31 4.78
N TYR A 118 -17.30 11.39 3.54
CA TYR A 118 -16.49 11.19 2.33
C TYR A 118 -15.23 12.09 2.34
N LEU A 119 -15.39 13.36 2.70
CA LEU A 119 -14.27 14.31 2.76
C LEU A 119 -13.23 13.90 3.80
N THR A 120 -13.66 13.39 4.94
CA THR A 120 -12.76 12.86 5.99
C THR A 120 -11.93 11.70 5.44
N GLY A 121 -12.56 10.70 4.82
CA GLY A 121 -11.85 9.55 4.25
C GLY A 121 -10.89 9.97 3.13
N PHE A 122 -11.33 10.86 2.23
CA PHE A 122 -10.48 11.37 1.15
C PHE A 122 -9.26 12.13 1.68
N ALA A 123 -9.45 13.00 2.68
CA ALA A 123 -8.36 13.76 3.29
C ALA A 123 -7.36 12.86 4.03
N LEU A 124 -7.85 11.85 4.76
CA LEU A 124 -7.00 10.87 5.44
C LEU A 124 -6.16 10.07 4.44
N GLU A 125 -6.77 9.46 3.44
CA GLU A 125 -6.05 8.70 2.41
C GLU A 125 -5.01 9.55 1.67
N PHE A 126 -5.35 10.81 1.37
CA PHE A 126 -4.43 11.77 0.74
C PHE A 126 -3.23 12.09 1.64
N ILE A 127 -3.48 12.51 2.90
CA ILE A 127 -2.42 12.93 3.82
C ILE A 127 -1.56 11.73 4.23
N MET A 128 -2.17 10.60 4.59
CA MET A 128 -1.44 9.42 5.06
C MET A 128 -0.58 8.81 3.95
N THR A 129 -1.07 8.80 2.72
CA THR A 129 -0.24 8.36 1.59
C THR A 129 0.91 9.34 1.31
N ALA A 130 0.69 10.65 1.46
CA ALA A 130 1.77 11.63 1.32
C ALA A 130 2.88 11.41 2.36
N ILE A 131 2.52 11.15 3.62
CA ILE A 131 3.47 10.82 4.69
C ILE A 131 4.23 9.53 4.36
N LEU A 132 3.52 8.46 3.99
CA LEU A 132 4.13 7.19 3.62
C LEU A 132 5.15 7.36 2.48
N VAL A 133 4.76 8.03 1.40
CA VAL A 133 5.60 8.25 0.23
C VAL A 133 6.81 9.12 0.58
N LEU A 134 6.62 10.17 1.37
CA LEU A 134 7.72 11.00 1.85
C LEU A 134 8.75 10.17 2.63
N VAL A 135 8.30 9.35 3.59
CA VAL A 135 9.20 8.46 4.36
C VAL A 135 9.93 7.49 3.44
N ILE A 136 9.24 6.83 2.53
CA ILE A 136 9.87 5.92 1.56
C ILE A 136 10.97 6.65 0.78
N LEU A 137 10.68 7.81 0.23
CA LEU A 137 11.64 8.58 -0.57
C LEU A 137 12.82 9.08 0.27
N MET A 138 12.58 9.58 1.48
CA MET A 138 13.65 10.01 2.39
C MET A 138 14.56 8.85 2.78
N MET A 139 14.01 7.66 3.00
CA MET A 139 14.79 6.49 3.40
C MET A 139 15.52 5.81 2.23
N THR A 140 15.03 5.98 0.99
CA THR A 140 15.58 5.24 -0.16
C THR A 140 16.27 6.12 -1.20
N GLN A 141 15.90 7.40 -1.32
CA GLN A 141 16.36 8.28 -2.39
C GLN A 141 17.18 9.47 -1.90
N ASP A 142 17.05 9.87 -0.60
CA ASP A 142 17.91 10.91 -0.03
C ASP A 142 19.34 10.41 0.17
N LYS A 143 20.32 11.25 -0.17
CA LYS A 143 21.75 10.87 -0.10
C LYS A 143 22.20 10.55 1.32
N ALA A 144 21.62 11.19 2.33
CA ALA A 144 21.96 10.97 3.72
C ALA A 144 21.54 9.57 4.23
N ASN A 145 20.43 9.04 3.68
CA ASN A 145 19.84 7.77 4.12
C ASN A 145 20.00 6.62 3.10
N LYS A 146 20.49 6.92 1.90
CA LYS A 146 20.61 5.93 0.84
C LYS A 146 21.45 4.73 1.31
N ASN A 147 20.90 3.54 1.13
CA ASN A 147 21.44 2.27 1.60
C ASN A 147 21.38 2.06 3.12
N SER A 148 20.57 2.81 3.84
CA SER A 148 20.34 2.56 5.26
C SER A 148 19.66 1.21 5.48
N ALA A 149 20.25 0.36 6.31
CA ALA A 149 19.67 -0.91 6.72
C ALA A 149 18.36 -0.72 7.52
N SER A 150 18.09 0.49 8.03
CA SER A 150 16.86 0.82 8.76
C SER A 150 15.66 1.17 7.85
N ALA A 151 15.86 1.36 6.54
CA ALA A 151 14.78 1.74 5.63
C ALA A 151 13.57 0.79 5.69
N PRO A 152 13.73 -0.55 5.63
CA PRO A 152 12.60 -1.47 5.74
C PRO A 152 11.82 -1.31 7.04
N ILE A 153 12.53 -1.07 8.15
CA ILE A 153 11.94 -0.89 9.49
C ILE A 153 11.15 0.43 9.55
N ALA A 154 11.75 1.54 9.10
CA ALA A 154 11.10 2.84 9.10
C ALA A 154 9.82 2.85 8.25
N ILE A 155 9.85 2.23 7.07
CA ILE A 155 8.69 2.10 6.19
C ILE A 155 7.60 1.25 6.85
N ALA A 156 7.95 0.11 7.44
CA ALA A 156 7.01 -0.76 8.13
C ALA A 156 6.36 -0.07 9.33
N LEU A 157 7.14 0.59 10.17
CA LEU A 157 6.63 1.34 11.32
C LEU A 157 5.72 2.50 10.88
N THR A 158 6.00 3.13 9.75
CA THR A 158 5.10 4.14 9.18
C THR A 158 3.77 3.52 8.80
N ILE A 159 3.75 2.43 8.03
CA ILE A 159 2.51 1.73 7.66
C ILE A 159 1.73 1.32 8.91
N PHE A 160 2.41 0.72 9.89
CA PHE A 160 1.81 0.31 11.16
C PHE A 160 1.13 1.47 11.89
N LEU A 161 1.85 2.59 12.05
CA LEU A 161 1.34 3.79 12.71
C LEU A 161 0.12 4.37 11.98
N LEU A 162 0.19 4.48 10.65
CA LEU A 162 -0.90 5.03 9.84
C LEU A 162 -2.17 4.19 10.00
N ILE A 163 -2.06 2.86 10.00
CA ILE A 163 -3.20 1.96 10.20
C ILE A 163 -3.77 2.10 11.63
N LEU A 164 -2.92 2.24 12.64
CA LEU A 164 -3.40 2.48 14.01
C LEU A 164 -4.22 3.76 14.14
N ILE A 165 -3.85 4.82 13.39
CA ILE A 165 -4.51 6.12 13.45
C ILE A 165 -5.82 6.13 12.64
N THR A 166 -5.81 5.63 11.40
CA THR A 166 -6.93 5.82 10.47
C THR A 166 -7.75 4.57 10.20
N GLY A 167 -7.25 3.40 10.58
CA GLY A 167 -7.95 2.14 10.36
C GLY A 167 -9.39 2.11 10.86
N PRO A 168 -9.70 2.61 12.08
CA PRO A 168 -11.07 2.69 12.58
C PRO A 168 -11.96 3.68 11.82
N ILE A 169 -11.39 4.60 11.03
CA ILE A 169 -12.12 5.67 10.35
C ILE A 169 -12.40 5.31 8.89
N ASP A 170 -11.39 4.82 8.16
CA ASP A 170 -11.48 4.55 6.71
C ASP A 170 -10.90 3.19 6.28
N GLY A 171 -10.43 2.38 7.23
CA GLY A 171 -9.81 1.09 6.92
C GLY A 171 -8.38 1.18 6.38
N THR A 172 -7.84 2.36 6.22
CA THR A 172 -6.47 2.67 5.76
C THR A 172 -6.07 1.92 4.48
N GLY A 173 -6.47 2.46 3.35
CA GLY A 173 -6.06 1.93 2.04
C GLY A 173 -4.61 2.27 1.72
N ILE A 174 -4.30 3.57 1.64
CA ILE A 174 -3.00 4.21 1.30
C ILE A 174 -2.25 3.56 0.12
N ASN A 175 -2.93 2.66 -0.58
CA ASN A 175 -2.39 1.87 -1.68
C ASN A 175 -3.52 1.41 -2.61
N PRO A 176 -3.63 1.96 -3.82
CA PRO A 176 -4.68 1.56 -4.77
C PRO A 176 -4.71 0.07 -5.08
N ALA A 177 -3.56 -0.62 -5.15
CA ALA A 177 -3.52 -2.05 -5.44
C ALA A 177 -3.99 -2.91 -4.24
N ARG A 178 -3.72 -2.46 -3.01
CA ARG A 178 -4.22 -3.10 -1.78
C ARG A 178 -5.74 -3.03 -1.69
N TRP A 179 -6.32 -1.91 -2.14
CA TRP A 179 -7.78 -1.76 -2.18
C TRP A 179 -8.41 -2.54 -3.35
N PHE A 180 -7.79 -2.47 -4.53
CA PHE A 180 -8.30 -3.07 -5.77
C PHE A 180 -8.48 -4.60 -5.68
N GLY A 181 -7.55 -5.31 -5.04
CA GLY A 181 -7.60 -6.76 -4.90
C GLY A 181 -8.91 -7.24 -4.24
N PRO A 182 -9.19 -6.86 -2.99
CA PRO A 182 -10.45 -7.21 -2.32
C PRO A 182 -11.69 -6.64 -3.02
N ALA A 183 -11.60 -5.46 -3.67
CA ALA A 183 -12.70 -4.89 -4.44
C ALA A 183 -13.15 -5.82 -5.57
N ILE A 184 -12.21 -6.36 -6.35
CA ILE A 184 -12.48 -7.35 -7.40
C ILE A 184 -13.05 -8.65 -6.80
N ALA A 185 -12.42 -9.19 -5.76
CA ALA A 185 -12.83 -10.46 -5.18
C ALA A 185 -14.22 -10.41 -4.56
N GLY A 186 -14.59 -9.27 -3.93
CA GLY A 186 -15.84 -9.08 -3.24
C GLY A 186 -16.94 -8.38 -4.06
N GLY A 187 -16.58 -7.72 -5.15
CA GLY A 187 -17.51 -6.90 -5.94
C GLY A 187 -17.89 -5.55 -5.28
N TYR A 188 -17.08 -5.06 -4.33
CA TYR A 188 -17.34 -3.82 -3.60
C TYR A 188 -16.57 -2.66 -4.22
N TRP A 189 -17.28 -1.68 -4.78
CA TRP A 189 -16.69 -0.53 -5.48
C TRP A 189 -17.09 0.83 -4.89
N GLU A 190 -17.76 0.82 -3.74
CA GLU A 190 -18.17 2.03 -3.06
C GLU A 190 -16.95 2.90 -2.69
N ASN A 191 -17.10 4.21 -2.86
CA ASN A 191 -16.09 5.19 -2.48
C ASN A 191 -14.68 4.94 -3.09
N TRP A 192 -14.61 4.27 -4.25
CA TRP A 192 -13.36 3.91 -4.91
C TRP A 192 -12.40 5.11 -5.10
N THR A 193 -12.94 6.31 -5.26
CA THR A 193 -12.16 7.54 -5.42
C THR A 193 -11.37 7.89 -4.16
N ILE A 194 -11.88 7.56 -2.96
CA ILE A 194 -11.15 7.70 -1.70
C ILE A 194 -9.89 6.81 -1.74
N TYR A 195 -9.99 5.58 -2.23
CA TYR A 195 -8.92 4.59 -2.13
C TYR A 195 -8.01 4.50 -3.36
N VAL A 196 -8.36 5.21 -4.44
CA VAL A 196 -7.55 5.25 -5.67
C VAL A 196 -7.04 6.67 -5.92
N ILE A 197 -7.95 7.65 -6.00
CA ILE A 197 -7.55 9.01 -6.39
C ILE A 197 -6.82 9.71 -5.25
N ALA A 198 -7.34 9.65 -4.01
CA ALA A 198 -6.68 10.33 -2.89
C ALA A 198 -5.26 9.80 -2.63
N PRO A 199 -4.97 8.48 -2.60
CA PRO A 199 -3.61 7.99 -2.49
C PRO A 199 -2.70 8.41 -3.65
N LEU A 200 -3.19 8.42 -4.89
CA LEU A 200 -2.39 8.90 -6.03
C LEU A 200 -2.00 10.37 -5.87
N LEU A 201 -2.93 11.22 -5.47
CA LEU A 201 -2.66 12.64 -5.18
C LEU A 201 -1.73 12.79 -3.96
N GLY A 202 -1.90 11.96 -2.92
CA GLY A 202 -0.99 11.88 -1.79
C GLY A 202 0.44 11.51 -2.20
N GLY A 203 0.58 10.55 -3.11
CA GLY A 203 1.87 10.20 -3.71
C GLY A 203 2.54 11.37 -4.43
N VAL A 204 1.75 12.17 -5.17
CA VAL A 204 2.22 13.41 -5.81
C VAL A 204 2.73 14.40 -4.76
N LEU A 205 1.94 14.66 -3.70
CA LEU A 205 2.34 15.55 -2.62
C LEU A 205 3.63 15.06 -1.92
N GLY A 206 3.72 13.76 -1.62
CA GLY A 206 4.92 13.16 -1.03
C GLY A 206 6.18 13.34 -1.89
N ALA A 207 6.04 13.19 -3.23
CA ALA A 207 7.14 13.43 -4.15
C ALA A 207 7.61 14.90 -4.16
N PHE A 208 6.68 15.86 -4.15
CA PHE A 208 7.03 17.28 -4.06
C PHE A 208 7.62 17.67 -2.71
N SER A 209 7.07 17.14 -1.61
CA SER A 209 7.62 17.32 -0.26
C SER A 209 9.05 16.79 -0.17
N PHE A 210 9.32 15.62 -0.76
CA PHE A 210 10.69 15.08 -0.85
C PHE A 210 11.62 16.04 -1.60
N ARG A 211 11.20 16.58 -2.76
CA ARG A 211 12.02 17.55 -3.51
C ARG A 211 12.37 18.80 -2.70
N ALA A 212 11.46 19.26 -1.85
CA ALA A 212 11.67 20.44 -1.03
C ALA A 212 12.61 20.18 0.17
N LEU A 213 12.61 18.96 0.71
CA LEU A 213 13.30 18.61 1.95
C LEU A 213 14.63 17.88 1.75
N ALA A 214 14.77 17.14 0.63
CA ALA A 214 15.97 16.32 0.38
C ALA A 214 17.23 17.18 0.24
N VAL A 215 18.32 16.66 0.81
CA VAL A 215 19.64 17.30 0.70
C VAL A 215 20.17 17.12 -0.72
N HIS A 216 20.27 18.21 -1.46
CA HIS A 216 20.74 18.25 -2.86
C HIS A 216 22.26 18.41 -3.00
N LYS A 217 23.07 18.15 -1.97
CA LYS A 217 24.55 18.26 -2.05
C LYS A 217 25.20 17.08 -2.74
#